data_aa97af5d852ae1cdbef49ff7c20d53da
#
_entry.id   aa97af5d852ae1cdbef49ff7c20d53da
#
_cell.length_a   1.000
_cell.length_b   1.000
_cell.length_c   1.000
_cell.angle_alpha   90.00
_cell.angle_beta   90.00
_cell.angle_gamma   90.00
#
_symmetry.space_group_name_H-M   'P 1'
#
loop_
_entity.id
_entity.type
_entity.pdbx_description
1 polymer ?
#
loop_
_entity_poly.entity_id
_entity_poly.type
_entity_poly.pdbx_seq_one_letter_code
_entity_poly.pdbx_strand_id
1 'polypeptide(L)'
;MAKLHFFYSTMNAGKSTALLQSNHNYLESNLNTLLFIPEQIGNKSNGKIISRIGLNADATVIDDKYDFYEEIKKSNFKDISCIFVDESQFITQNLFHSLGKIADELNIPVMCY
;
A
#
# COMPACT_ATOMS: atom_id res chain seq x y z
N MET A 1 -18.86 -3.37 1.20
CA MET A 1 -18.12 -2.57 0.24
C MET A 1 -16.81 -2.11 0.86
N ALA A 2 -15.67 -2.38 0.19
CA ALA A 2 -14.38 -1.99 0.71
C ALA A 2 -14.16 -0.49 0.57
N LYS A 3 -13.30 0.06 1.38
CA LYS A 3 -13.05 1.50 1.44
C LYS A 3 -11.58 1.83 1.34
N LEU A 4 -11.31 3.03 0.89
CA LEU A 4 -10.00 3.64 0.92
C LEU A 4 -9.85 4.39 2.24
N HIS A 5 -8.84 4.02 3.02
CA HIS A 5 -8.58 4.62 4.32
C HIS A 5 -7.27 5.40 4.30
N PHE A 6 -7.28 6.58 4.91
CA PHE A 6 -6.07 7.37 5.08
C PHE A 6 -5.73 7.44 6.56
N PHE A 7 -4.47 7.21 6.86
CA PHE A 7 -3.96 7.31 8.21
C PHE A 7 -3.07 8.55 8.32
N TYR A 8 -3.63 9.59 8.90
CA TYR A 8 -2.91 10.85 9.09
C TYR A 8 -2.15 10.78 10.40
N SER A 9 -0.92 11.28 10.37
CA SER A 9 -0.16 11.46 11.57
C SER A 9 0.79 12.62 11.39
N THR A 10 1.23 13.19 12.50
CA THR A 10 2.31 14.18 12.47
C THR A 10 3.57 13.48 11.97
N MET A 11 4.51 14.28 11.49
CA MET A 11 5.77 13.78 10.95
C MET A 11 6.40 12.71 11.84
N ASN A 12 6.81 11.63 11.20
CA ASN A 12 7.61 10.58 11.85
C ASN A 12 6.92 9.88 13.02
N ALA A 13 5.61 9.82 13.02
CA ALA A 13 4.86 9.24 14.12
C ALA A 13 4.63 7.74 13.99
N GLY A 14 5.52 7.02 13.32
CA GLY A 14 5.46 5.56 13.26
C GLY A 14 4.46 5.00 12.25
N LYS A 15 4.16 5.73 11.19
CA LYS A 15 3.23 5.27 10.15
C LYS A 15 3.71 3.98 9.49
N SER A 16 4.98 3.92 9.10
CA SER A 16 5.52 2.72 8.46
C SER A 16 5.51 1.53 9.42
N THR A 17 5.74 1.76 10.70
CA THR A 17 5.62 0.70 11.72
C THR A 17 4.19 0.18 11.77
N ALA A 18 3.21 1.08 11.80
CA ALA A 18 1.79 0.70 11.84
C ALA A 18 1.39 -0.09 10.59
N LEU A 19 1.85 0.36 9.41
CA LEU A 19 1.60 -0.34 8.16
C LEU A 19 2.16 -1.76 8.20
N LEU A 20 3.42 -1.89 8.59
CA LEU A 20 4.10 -3.19 8.62
C LEU A 20 3.47 -4.12 9.66
N GLN A 21 3.02 -3.58 10.78
CA GLN A 21 2.32 -4.35 11.80
C GLN A 21 1.00 -4.91 11.25
N SER A 22 0.22 -4.07 10.58
CA SER A 22 -1.05 -4.48 9.97
C SER A 22 -0.82 -5.54 8.89
N ASN A 23 0.20 -5.34 8.05
CA ASN A 23 0.57 -6.31 7.03
C ASN A 23 0.92 -7.65 7.66
N HIS A 24 1.72 -7.64 8.72
CA HIS A 24 2.09 -8.85 9.43
C HIS A 24 0.88 -9.59 9.95
N ASN A 25 -0.10 -8.87 10.50
CA ASN A 25 -1.33 -9.47 11.02
C ASN A 25 -2.13 -10.19 9.91
N TYR A 26 -2.20 -9.59 8.72
CA TYR A 26 -2.85 -10.25 7.58
C TYR A 26 -2.12 -11.53 7.20
N LEU A 27 -0.79 -11.47 7.11
CA LEU A 27 0.01 -12.63 6.72
C LEU A 27 -0.08 -13.76 7.75
N GLU A 28 -0.12 -13.42 9.03
CA GLU A 28 -0.30 -14.40 10.10
C GLU A 28 -1.63 -15.14 9.99
N SER A 29 -2.64 -14.49 9.43
CA SER A 29 -3.95 -15.08 9.21
C SER A 29 -4.07 -15.78 7.85
N ASN A 30 -2.96 -16.01 7.16
CA ASN A 30 -2.89 -16.61 5.82
C ASN A 30 -3.64 -15.80 4.77
N LEU A 31 -3.70 -14.48 4.93
CA LEU A 31 -4.30 -13.56 3.98
C LEU A 31 -3.20 -12.89 3.17
N ASN A 32 -3.49 -12.62 1.90
CA ASN A 32 -2.51 -12.02 0.99
C ASN A 32 -2.68 -10.52 0.92
N THR A 33 -1.56 -9.81 0.83
CA THR A 33 -1.53 -8.35 0.75
C THR A 33 -0.67 -7.89 -0.40
N LEU A 34 -0.87 -6.64 -0.84
CA LEU A 34 0.04 -5.95 -1.75
C LEU A 34 0.55 -4.70 -1.05
N LEU A 35 1.84 -4.44 -1.21
CA LEU A 35 2.51 -3.27 -0.63
C LEU A 35 3.07 -2.41 -1.74
N PHE A 36 2.79 -1.11 -1.67
CA PHE A 36 3.26 -0.13 -2.66
C PHE A 36 3.97 1.03 -1.98
N ILE A 37 4.99 1.55 -2.66
CA ILE A 37 5.75 2.70 -2.17
C ILE A 37 6.07 3.62 -3.36
N PRO A 38 5.88 4.95 -3.24
CA PRO A 38 6.20 5.87 -4.33
C PRO A 38 7.69 5.87 -4.65
N GLU A 39 8.02 6.11 -5.92
CA GLU A 39 9.40 6.06 -6.40
C GLU A 39 10.32 7.04 -5.68
N GLN A 40 9.79 8.19 -5.22
CA GLN A 40 10.59 9.18 -4.50
C GLN A 40 11.28 8.59 -3.27
N ILE A 41 10.63 7.61 -2.63
CA ILE A 41 11.17 6.95 -1.44
C ILE A 41 11.66 5.54 -1.79
N GLY A 42 10.91 4.82 -2.64
CA GLY A 42 11.21 3.42 -2.96
C GLY A 42 12.56 3.22 -3.61
N ASN A 43 12.98 4.16 -4.46
CA ASN A 43 14.29 4.08 -5.11
C ASN A 43 15.45 4.21 -4.11
N LYS A 44 15.23 4.93 -3.02
CA LYS A 44 16.24 5.11 -1.96
C LYS A 44 16.30 3.91 -1.03
N SER A 45 15.22 3.17 -0.90
CA SER A 45 15.12 2.05 0.03
C SER A 45 15.21 0.69 -0.66
N ASN A 46 15.58 0.64 -1.94
CA ASN A 46 15.60 -0.59 -2.75
C ASN A 46 14.25 -1.30 -2.77
N GLY A 47 13.17 -0.53 -2.85
CA GLY A 47 11.83 -1.07 -2.93
C GLY A 47 11.32 -1.67 -1.63
N LYS A 48 11.81 -1.17 -0.49
CA LYS A 48 11.38 -1.67 0.81
C LYS A 48 10.70 -0.61 1.62
N ILE A 49 9.69 -1.03 2.37
CA ILE A 49 9.10 -0.21 3.43
C ILE A 49 9.87 -0.51 4.70
N ILE A 50 10.46 0.51 5.30
CA ILE A 50 11.33 0.36 6.46
C ILE A 50 10.80 1.20 7.61
N SER A 51 10.64 0.59 8.79
CA SER A 51 10.22 1.29 9.98
C SER A 51 11.42 1.75 10.80
N ARG A 52 11.17 2.66 11.74
CA ARG A 52 12.20 3.16 12.66
C ARG A 52 12.77 2.10 13.57
N ILE A 53 11.97 1.09 13.87
CA ILE A 53 12.40 0.01 14.79
C ILE A 53 13.01 -1.18 14.05
N GLY A 54 13.29 -1.01 12.76
CA GLY A 54 14.00 -2.01 11.98
C GLY A 54 13.14 -3.05 11.26
N LEU A 55 11.81 -2.94 11.36
CA LEU A 55 10.93 -3.78 10.57
C LEU A 55 11.01 -3.37 9.10
N ASN A 56 10.96 -4.34 8.20
CA ASN A 56 10.93 -4.03 6.77
C ASN A 56 10.15 -5.08 6.01
N ALA A 57 9.69 -4.70 4.80
CA ALA A 57 9.03 -5.59 3.87
C ALA A 57 9.25 -5.10 2.45
N ASP A 58 9.29 -6.02 1.51
CA ASP A 58 9.38 -5.67 0.10
C ASP A 58 8.08 -5.05 -0.39
N ALA A 59 8.21 -4.03 -1.23
CA ALA A 59 7.07 -3.32 -1.78
C ALA A 59 7.29 -3.06 -3.27
N THR A 60 6.21 -2.85 -4.00
CA THR A 60 6.30 -2.46 -5.40
C THR A 60 6.49 -0.95 -5.48
N VAL A 61 7.54 -0.52 -6.18
CA VAL A 61 7.81 0.90 -6.39
C VAL A 61 6.89 1.40 -7.51
N ILE A 62 6.18 2.48 -7.25
CA ILE A 62 5.21 3.04 -8.20
C ILE A 62 5.57 4.46 -8.61
N ASP A 63 5.32 4.78 -9.88
CA ASP A 63 5.44 6.14 -10.40
C ASP A 63 4.05 6.70 -10.70
N ASP A 64 4.00 7.95 -11.23
CA ASP A 64 2.74 8.63 -11.51
C ASP A 64 1.91 7.93 -12.60
N LYS A 65 2.52 7.08 -13.39
CA LYS A 65 1.87 6.39 -14.49
C LYS A 65 1.51 4.95 -14.17
N TYR A 66 1.75 4.53 -12.93
CA TYR A 66 1.50 3.15 -12.53
C TYR A 66 0.02 2.81 -12.65
N ASP A 67 -0.28 1.69 -13.29
CA ASP A 67 -1.65 1.23 -13.48
C ASP A 67 -1.96 0.13 -12.48
N PHE A 68 -2.50 0.51 -11.33
CA PHE A 68 -2.90 -0.43 -10.29
C PHE A 68 -3.92 -1.45 -10.78
N TYR A 69 -4.86 -0.99 -11.57
CA TYR A 69 -5.96 -1.83 -12.03
C TYR A 69 -5.44 -2.99 -12.88
N GLU A 70 -4.56 -2.68 -13.85
CA GLU A 70 -3.98 -3.71 -14.71
C GLU A 70 -3.12 -4.68 -13.92
N GLU A 71 -2.29 -4.18 -13.00
CA GLU A 71 -1.42 -5.03 -12.21
C GLU A 71 -2.20 -5.96 -11.30
N ILE A 72 -3.26 -5.45 -10.68
CA ILE A 72 -4.08 -6.25 -9.78
C ILE A 72 -4.91 -7.27 -10.55
N LYS A 73 -5.35 -6.93 -11.76
CA LYS A 73 -6.07 -7.88 -12.62
C LYS A 73 -5.18 -9.01 -13.10
N LYS A 74 -3.91 -8.75 -13.35
CA LYS A 74 -2.94 -9.79 -13.73
C LYS A 74 -2.69 -10.75 -12.57
N SER A 75 -2.72 -10.24 -11.36
CA SER A 75 -2.68 -11.07 -10.16
C SER A 75 -4.05 -11.67 -9.95
N ASN A 76 -4.12 -12.75 -9.18
CA ASN A 76 -5.43 -13.28 -8.80
C ASN A 76 -6.02 -12.38 -7.70
N PHE A 77 -6.66 -11.27 -8.13
CA PHE A 77 -7.12 -10.24 -7.20
C PHE A 77 -8.12 -10.77 -6.16
N LYS A 78 -8.78 -11.88 -6.44
CA LYS A 78 -9.70 -12.50 -5.48
C LYS A 78 -9.01 -12.99 -4.22
N ASP A 79 -7.70 -13.24 -4.32
CA ASP A 79 -6.92 -13.70 -3.19
C ASP A 79 -6.27 -12.55 -2.40
N ILE A 80 -6.42 -11.32 -2.87
CA ILE A 80 -5.84 -10.15 -2.21
C ILE A 80 -6.82 -9.62 -1.17
N SER A 81 -6.40 -9.58 0.08
CA SER A 81 -7.24 -9.16 1.20
C SER A 81 -7.08 -7.69 1.56
N CYS A 82 -5.94 -7.10 1.24
CA CYS A 82 -5.69 -5.70 1.55
C CYS A 82 -4.55 -5.15 0.71
N ILE A 83 -4.63 -3.87 0.38
CA ILE A 83 -3.57 -3.13 -0.29
C ILE A 83 -3.07 -2.05 0.67
N PHE A 84 -1.75 -1.99 0.85
CA PHE A 84 -1.10 -0.99 1.69
C PHE A 84 -0.25 -0.07 0.83
N VAL A 85 -0.35 1.22 1.06
CA VAL A 85 0.45 2.23 0.37
C VAL A 85 1.18 3.06 1.41
N ASP A 86 2.51 3.03 1.39
CA ASP A 86 3.33 3.84 2.29
C ASP A 86 3.65 5.19 1.63
N GLU A 87 3.98 6.17 2.44
CA GLU A 87 4.36 7.51 1.97
C GLU A 87 3.31 8.13 1.02
N SER A 88 2.05 8.03 1.41
CA SER A 88 0.92 8.40 0.54
C SER A 88 0.87 9.89 0.19
N GLN A 89 1.60 10.74 0.93
CA GLN A 89 1.69 12.17 0.61
C GLN A 89 2.36 12.43 -0.74
N PHE A 90 3.09 11.47 -1.27
CA PHE A 90 3.75 11.59 -2.58
C PHE A 90 2.90 11.07 -3.74
N ILE A 91 1.69 10.59 -3.47
CA ILE A 91 0.83 10.01 -4.49
C ILE A 91 -0.01 11.08 -5.15
N THR A 92 -0.10 11.03 -6.50
CA THR A 92 -0.90 11.97 -7.27
C THR A 92 -2.39 11.68 -7.12
N GLN A 93 -3.22 12.67 -7.47
CA GLN A 93 -4.68 12.49 -7.49
C GLN A 93 -5.11 11.35 -8.41
N ASN A 94 -4.44 11.20 -9.55
CA ASN A 94 -4.78 10.12 -10.49
C ASN A 94 -4.59 8.75 -9.84
N LEU A 95 -3.51 8.58 -9.10
CA LEU A 95 -3.27 7.32 -8.39
C LEU A 95 -4.29 7.10 -7.28
N PHE A 96 -4.68 8.15 -6.57
CA PHE A 96 -5.74 8.05 -5.57
C PHE A 96 -7.08 7.63 -6.19
N HIS A 97 -7.43 8.21 -7.34
CA HIS A 97 -8.64 7.80 -8.05
C HIS A 97 -8.60 6.33 -8.42
N SER A 98 -7.46 5.85 -8.91
CA SER A 98 -7.28 4.44 -9.26
C SER A 98 -7.45 3.54 -8.05
N LEU A 99 -6.85 3.93 -6.92
CA LEU A 99 -7.00 3.16 -5.67
C LEU A 99 -8.43 3.14 -5.17
N GLY A 100 -9.12 4.27 -5.27
CA GLY A 100 -10.55 4.35 -4.91
C GLY A 100 -11.41 3.45 -5.76
N LYS A 101 -11.13 3.38 -7.06
CA LYS A 101 -11.84 2.48 -7.97
C LYS A 101 -11.62 1.02 -7.59
N ILE A 102 -10.40 0.67 -7.23
CA ILE A 102 -10.08 -0.70 -6.81
C ILE A 102 -10.85 -1.06 -5.54
N ALA A 103 -10.85 -0.18 -4.56
CA ALA A 103 -11.59 -0.43 -3.32
C ALA A 103 -13.06 -0.64 -3.59
N ASP A 104 -13.64 0.17 -4.47
CA ASP A 104 -15.07 0.13 -4.77
C ASP A 104 -15.43 -1.04 -5.69
N GLU A 105 -14.74 -1.18 -6.82
CA GLU A 105 -15.08 -2.16 -7.86
C GLU A 105 -14.60 -3.57 -7.56
N LEU A 106 -13.41 -3.71 -6.99
CA LEU A 106 -12.83 -5.02 -6.67
C LEU A 106 -13.06 -5.44 -5.22
N ASN A 107 -13.66 -4.55 -4.44
CA ASN A 107 -13.98 -4.80 -3.02
C ASN A 107 -12.74 -5.18 -2.20
N ILE A 108 -11.63 -4.49 -2.45
CA ILE A 108 -10.37 -4.69 -1.72
C ILE A 108 -10.12 -3.45 -0.86
N PRO A 109 -10.00 -3.57 0.46
CA PRO A 109 -9.65 -2.41 1.28
C PRO A 109 -8.25 -1.89 0.93
N VAL A 110 -8.13 -0.57 0.85
CA VAL A 110 -6.87 0.12 0.55
C VAL A 110 -6.52 1.00 1.73
N MET A 111 -5.35 0.81 2.30
CA MET A 111 -4.89 1.55 3.47
C MET A 111 -3.66 2.37 3.11
N CYS A 112 -3.82 3.70 3.15
CA CYS A 112 -2.77 4.65 2.79
C CYS A 112 -2.20 5.30 4.06
N TYR A 113 -0.90 5.16 4.22
CA TYR A 113 -0.19 5.68 5.40
C TYR A 113 0.70 6.86 5.03
#